data_f4565acf9af53f979aabd23d9f8d9cfa
#
_entry.id   f4565acf9af53f979aabd23d9f8d9cfa
#
_cell.length_a   1.000
_cell.length_b   1.000
_cell.length_c   1.000
_cell.angle_alpha   90.00
_cell.angle_beta   90.00
_cell.angle_gamma   90.00
#
_symmetry.space_group_name_H-M   'P 1'
#
loop_
_entity.id
_entity.type
_entity.pdbx_description
1 polymer ?
#
loop_
_entity_poly.entity_id
_entity_poly.type
_entity_poly.pdbx_seq_one_letter_code
_entity_poly.pdbx_strand_id
1 'polypeptide(L)'
;MEDLLYRGIIDQLNIRFVLADCQQTVNDIILKHDCDPVSAAIFANAISSAALVSSLLTEDEKYTLKWRNDGQLGLVMADCDAQGHVRALISNPHLAYSAKEEADIWGKEGSVSVIKSSTTQILNSGTVEANFRDLAQDLAFFFSVSDQIETAIVCKNVFNADPSRPIRTARAVMLQALPGCDLTVFEQVRKKLESDECKRLLTPPVVTDNLFEIIVKYLADGIVEKPTFSMEHSVSPQFKCSCTKENMIAAAASLSKAELDEAFKKDGELRITCQFCNTTHVLKPEDMPEQK
;
A
#
# COMPACT_ATOMS: atom_id res chain seq x y z
N MET A 1 11.62 -6.13 14.70
CA MET A 1 11.76 -7.26 13.74
C MET A 1 11.78 -6.59 12.38
N GLU A 2 12.66 -7.00 11.50
CA GLU A 2 12.74 -6.44 10.14
C GLU A 2 11.55 -6.93 9.33
N ASP A 3 10.97 -6.07 8.50
CA ASP A 3 9.89 -6.45 7.60
C ASP A 3 10.40 -7.40 6.52
N LEU A 4 9.53 -8.28 6.01
CA LEU A 4 9.89 -9.33 5.07
C LEU A 4 8.95 -9.35 3.87
N LEU A 5 9.50 -9.62 2.69
CA LEU A 5 8.76 -9.81 1.46
C LEU A 5 9.29 -11.05 0.74
N TYR A 6 8.43 -12.02 0.55
CA TYR A 6 8.70 -13.24 -0.19
C TYR A 6 7.85 -13.28 -1.45
N ARG A 7 8.43 -13.73 -2.54
CA ARG A 7 7.72 -14.05 -3.76
C ARG A 7 8.10 -15.43 -4.28
N GLY A 8 7.19 -16.04 -5.02
CA GLY A 8 7.43 -17.35 -5.61
C GLY A 8 6.32 -17.77 -6.54
N ILE A 9 6.37 -19.01 -6.99
CA ILE A 9 5.39 -19.61 -7.88
C ILE A 9 4.99 -20.95 -7.30
N ILE A 10 3.69 -21.25 -7.30
CA ILE A 10 3.16 -22.60 -7.08
C ILE A 10 3.16 -23.28 -8.44
N ASP A 11 4.19 -24.11 -8.70
CA ASP A 11 4.56 -24.55 -10.04
C ASP A 11 3.44 -25.29 -10.80
N GLN A 12 2.78 -26.25 -10.14
CA GLN A 12 1.71 -27.03 -10.80
C GLN A 12 0.45 -26.22 -11.08
N LEU A 13 0.28 -25.07 -10.44
CA LEU A 13 -0.90 -24.22 -10.59
C LEU A 13 -0.65 -23.01 -11.50
N ASN A 14 0.62 -22.74 -11.85
CA ASN A 14 1.01 -21.49 -12.51
C ASN A 14 0.46 -20.25 -11.77
N ILE A 15 0.56 -20.26 -10.46
CA ILE A 15 0.12 -19.14 -9.62
C ILE A 15 1.34 -18.47 -8.98
N ARG A 16 1.51 -17.16 -9.24
CA ARG A 16 2.44 -16.34 -8.46
C ARG A 16 1.87 -16.13 -7.08
N PHE A 17 2.72 -16.29 -6.08
CA PHE A 17 2.42 -16.06 -4.68
C PHE A 17 3.39 -15.00 -4.12
N VAL A 18 2.85 -14.00 -3.44
CA VAL A 18 3.65 -12.99 -2.73
C VAL A 18 3.13 -12.88 -1.30
N LEU A 19 4.03 -12.90 -0.33
CA LEU A 19 3.75 -12.71 1.10
C LEU A 19 4.58 -11.55 1.62
N ALA A 20 3.93 -10.59 2.26
CA ALA A 20 4.58 -9.49 2.97
C ALA A 20 4.25 -9.55 4.47
N ASP A 21 5.25 -9.32 5.32
CA ASP A 21 5.10 -8.97 6.73
C ASP A 21 5.67 -7.55 6.90
N CYS A 22 4.78 -6.56 7.05
CA CYS A 22 5.08 -5.13 6.93
C CYS A 22 4.88 -4.41 8.25
N GLN A 23 5.03 -5.09 9.40
CA GLN A 23 4.69 -4.53 10.70
C GLN A 23 5.39 -3.20 10.98
N GLN A 24 6.70 -3.11 10.70
CA GLN A 24 7.46 -1.90 10.99
C GLN A 24 7.07 -0.76 10.05
N THR A 25 7.03 -1.03 8.74
CA THR A 25 6.64 -0.05 7.71
C THR A 25 5.25 0.53 7.98
N VAL A 26 4.28 -0.32 8.34
CA VAL A 26 2.91 0.10 8.68
C VAL A 26 2.91 0.99 9.91
N ASN A 27 3.58 0.58 11.01
CA ASN A 27 3.66 1.40 12.23
C ASN A 27 4.32 2.76 11.96
N ASP A 28 5.42 2.78 11.23
CA ASP A 28 6.15 4.02 10.92
C ASP A 28 5.27 5.03 10.17
N ILE A 29 4.42 4.55 9.26
CA ILE A 29 3.54 5.42 8.47
C ILE A 29 2.32 5.86 9.28
N ILE A 30 1.59 4.94 9.93
CA ILE A 30 0.37 5.30 10.67
C ILE A 30 0.64 6.23 11.85
N LEU A 31 1.78 6.07 12.55
CA LEU A 31 2.19 6.97 13.63
C LEU A 31 2.50 8.38 13.13
N LYS A 32 3.10 8.51 11.94
CA LYS A 32 3.35 9.83 11.32
C LYS A 32 2.08 10.58 10.95
N HIS A 33 1.01 9.85 10.69
CA HIS A 33 -0.30 10.40 10.35
C HIS A 33 -1.24 10.53 11.55
N ASP A 34 -0.81 10.13 12.76
CA ASP A 34 -1.62 10.15 13.98
C ASP A 34 -2.99 9.48 13.78
N CYS A 35 -2.98 8.30 13.12
CA CYS A 35 -4.20 7.61 12.76
C CYS A 35 -4.93 7.05 13.98
N ASP A 36 -6.25 7.27 14.06
CA ASP A 36 -7.10 6.53 14.97
C ASP A 36 -7.20 5.03 14.55
N PRO A 37 -7.72 4.13 15.42
CA PRO A 37 -7.75 2.70 15.10
C PRO A 37 -8.52 2.35 13.82
N VAL A 38 -9.58 3.09 13.47
CA VAL A 38 -10.39 2.84 12.26
C VAL A 38 -9.58 3.20 11.02
N SER A 39 -9.02 4.41 11.00
CA SER A 39 -8.16 4.88 9.91
C SER A 39 -6.91 4.00 9.78
N ALA A 40 -6.29 3.62 10.92
CA ALA A 40 -5.10 2.77 10.93
C ALA A 40 -5.38 1.39 10.30
N ALA A 41 -6.54 0.78 10.57
CA ALA A 41 -6.92 -0.51 9.99
C ALA A 41 -7.03 -0.44 8.47
N ILE A 42 -7.71 0.58 7.95
CA ILE A 42 -7.90 0.79 6.51
C ILE A 42 -6.57 1.16 5.84
N PHE A 43 -5.83 2.08 6.43
CA PHE A 43 -4.57 2.57 5.89
C PHE A 43 -3.48 1.50 5.86
N ALA A 44 -3.44 0.61 6.88
CA ALA A 44 -2.54 -0.54 6.90
C ALA A 44 -2.74 -1.47 5.69
N ASN A 45 -4.00 -1.64 5.20
CA ASN A 45 -4.27 -2.42 3.99
C ASN A 45 -3.64 -1.79 2.75
N ALA A 46 -3.72 -0.46 2.59
CA ALA A 46 -3.08 0.24 1.47
C ALA A 46 -1.55 0.12 1.50
N ILE A 47 -0.94 0.30 2.69
CA ILE A 47 0.51 0.21 2.88
C ILE A 47 1.01 -1.21 2.58
N SER A 48 0.33 -2.23 3.13
CA SER A 48 0.68 -3.63 2.90
C SER A 48 0.48 -4.04 1.45
N SER A 49 -0.57 -3.53 0.77
CA SER A 49 -0.79 -3.73 -0.66
C SER A 49 0.32 -3.12 -1.50
N ALA A 50 0.79 -1.91 -1.16
CA ALA A 50 1.93 -1.28 -1.83
C ALA A 50 3.22 -2.10 -1.64
N ALA A 51 3.45 -2.64 -0.44
CA ALA A 51 4.58 -3.53 -0.19
C ALA A 51 4.51 -4.81 -1.05
N LEU A 52 3.33 -5.44 -1.19
CA LEU A 52 3.17 -6.62 -2.05
C LEU A 52 3.53 -6.32 -3.51
N VAL A 53 2.96 -5.25 -4.07
CA VAL A 53 3.14 -4.95 -5.50
C VAL A 53 4.52 -4.38 -5.82
N SER A 54 5.29 -3.93 -4.83
CA SER A 54 6.69 -3.53 -5.03
C SER A 54 7.53 -4.68 -5.60
N SER A 55 7.19 -5.94 -5.26
CA SER A 55 7.84 -7.15 -5.81
C SER A 55 7.62 -7.37 -7.30
N LEU A 56 6.69 -6.65 -7.92
CA LEU A 56 6.39 -6.71 -9.36
C LEU A 56 7.20 -5.71 -10.18
N LEU A 57 7.97 -4.84 -9.52
CA LEU A 57 8.71 -3.75 -10.13
C LEU A 57 10.13 -4.18 -10.49
N THR A 58 10.66 -3.58 -11.55
CA THR A 58 12.07 -3.64 -11.92
C THR A 58 12.80 -2.39 -11.46
N GLU A 59 14.12 -2.37 -11.50
CA GLU A 59 15.03 -1.51 -10.75
C GLU A 59 14.70 0.00 -10.72
N ASP A 60 14.22 0.57 -11.82
CA ASP A 60 13.90 2.00 -11.93
C ASP A 60 12.40 2.30 -11.99
N GLU A 61 11.58 1.27 -11.76
CA GLU A 61 10.13 1.38 -11.77
C GLU A 61 9.54 1.72 -10.41
N LYS A 62 8.38 2.32 -10.43
CA LYS A 62 7.54 2.60 -9.25
C LYS A 62 6.06 2.46 -9.57
N TYR A 63 5.29 2.12 -8.55
CA TYR A 63 3.84 2.27 -8.55
C TYR A 63 3.41 3.47 -7.71
N THR A 64 2.41 4.19 -8.22
CA THR A 64 1.54 5.08 -7.45
C THR A 64 0.14 4.48 -7.45
N LEU A 65 -0.31 4.07 -6.27
CA LEU A 65 -1.63 3.51 -6.01
C LEU A 65 -2.49 4.59 -5.38
N LYS A 66 -3.71 4.79 -5.89
CA LYS A 66 -4.59 5.85 -5.43
C LYS A 66 -6.03 5.37 -5.34
N TRP A 67 -6.57 5.42 -4.15
CA TRP A 67 -7.99 5.16 -3.88
C TRP A 67 -8.68 6.49 -3.54
N ARG A 68 -9.77 6.75 -4.21
CA ARG A 68 -10.59 7.93 -3.97
C ARG A 68 -12.02 7.48 -3.69
N ASN A 69 -12.57 7.97 -2.60
CA ASN A 69 -13.94 7.69 -2.18
C ASN A 69 -14.65 9.03 -1.93
N ASP A 70 -15.95 9.09 -2.18
CA ASP A 70 -16.78 10.27 -1.91
C ASP A 70 -17.25 10.34 -0.44
N GLY A 71 -16.95 9.33 0.36
CA GLY A 71 -17.16 9.30 1.80
C GLY A 71 -16.05 10.01 2.58
N GLN A 72 -16.06 9.85 3.90
CA GLN A 72 -15.13 10.54 4.81
C GLN A 72 -13.68 10.06 4.72
N LEU A 73 -13.45 8.85 4.19
CA LEU A 73 -12.10 8.36 3.89
C LEU A 73 -11.38 9.26 2.88
N GLY A 74 -12.11 9.75 1.88
CA GLY A 74 -11.59 10.64 0.85
C GLY A 74 -10.50 9.97 0.01
N LEU A 75 -9.27 10.48 0.10
CA LEU A 75 -8.12 10.01 -0.64
C LEU A 75 -7.20 9.17 0.24
N VAL A 76 -6.85 7.98 -0.24
CA VAL A 76 -5.69 7.20 0.23
C VAL A 76 -4.74 7.03 -0.95
N MET A 77 -3.46 7.25 -0.75
CA MET A 77 -2.44 7.07 -1.78
C MET A 77 -1.23 6.36 -1.19
N ALA A 78 -0.63 5.44 -1.95
CA ALA A 78 0.61 4.80 -1.59
C ALA A 78 1.54 4.73 -2.81
N ASP A 79 2.80 5.11 -2.61
CA ASP A 79 3.87 4.93 -3.59
C ASP A 79 4.78 3.79 -3.11
N CYS A 80 5.26 2.98 -4.05
CA CYS A 80 6.31 2.00 -3.81
C CYS A 80 7.27 1.89 -4.99
N ASP A 81 8.51 1.47 -4.72
CA ASP A 81 9.54 1.23 -5.73
C ASP A 81 10.16 -0.17 -5.60
N ALA A 82 10.99 -0.53 -6.58
CA ALA A 82 11.65 -1.83 -6.63
C ALA A 82 12.68 -2.05 -5.51
N GLN A 83 13.07 -1.02 -4.77
CA GLN A 83 13.95 -1.09 -3.61
C GLN A 83 13.17 -1.38 -2.32
N GLY A 84 11.85 -1.60 -2.40
CA GLY A 84 10.97 -1.86 -1.25
C GLY A 84 10.63 -0.60 -0.46
N HIS A 85 10.96 0.59 -0.97
CA HIS A 85 10.55 1.82 -0.30
C HIS A 85 9.06 2.04 -0.46
N VAL A 86 8.38 2.28 0.65
CA VAL A 86 6.95 2.57 0.71
C VAL A 86 6.73 3.90 1.41
N ARG A 87 5.85 4.73 0.85
CA ARG A 87 5.28 5.91 1.52
C ARG A 87 3.80 6.00 1.20
N ALA A 88 3.03 6.49 2.13
CA ALA A 88 1.59 6.61 1.93
C ALA A 88 1.03 7.86 2.59
N LEU A 89 -0.16 8.27 2.16
CA LEU A 89 -0.95 9.34 2.77
C LEU A 89 -2.42 8.95 2.85
N ILE A 90 -3.09 9.51 3.83
CA ILE A 90 -4.53 9.38 4.04
C ILE A 90 -5.12 10.77 4.31
N SER A 91 -6.23 11.11 3.66
CA SER A 91 -6.86 12.43 3.82
C SER A 91 -7.50 12.62 5.19
N ASN A 92 -8.09 11.57 5.76
CA ASN A 92 -8.72 11.61 7.06
C ASN A 92 -8.15 10.54 7.99
N PRO A 93 -7.21 10.90 8.88
CA PRO A 93 -6.62 9.98 9.84
C PRO A 93 -7.50 9.73 11.08
N HIS A 94 -8.68 10.37 11.21
CA HIS A 94 -9.54 10.32 12.38
C HIS A 94 -10.98 9.92 12.05
N LEU A 95 -11.15 8.80 11.35
CA LEU A 95 -12.45 8.27 10.92
C LEU A 95 -13.35 7.85 12.09
N ALA A 96 -12.79 7.36 13.20
CA ALA A 96 -13.56 6.95 14.36
C ALA A 96 -14.36 8.11 14.98
N TYR A 97 -13.91 9.36 14.79
CA TYR A 97 -14.60 10.56 15.28
C TYR A 97 -15.55 11.16 14.24
N SER A 98 -15.29 10.99 12.97
CA SER A 98 -16.00 11.64 11.88
C SER A 98 -17.12 10.78 11.28
N ALA A 99 -16.95 9.45 11.22
CA ALA A 99 -17.92 8.52 10.67
C ALA A 99 -18.75 7.86 11.77
N LYS A 100 -20.06 7.76 11.56
CA LYS A 100 -20.99 7.08 12.49
C LYS A 100 -21.25 5.64 12.10
N GLU A 101 -21.18 5.36 10.81
CA GLU A 101 -21.38 4.04 10.21
C GLU A 101 -20.39 3.80 9.05
N GLU A 102 -20.25 2.56 8.64
CA GLU A 102 -19.35 2.18 7.56
C GLU A 102 -19.64 2.91 6.24
N ALA A 103 -20.92 3.16 5.94
CA ALA A 103 -21.33 3.90 4.74
C ALA A 103 -20.78 5.35 4.74
N ASP A 104 -20.62 5.98 5.90
CA ASP A 104 -20.03 7.32 6.01
C ASP A 104 -18.56 7.31 5.62
N ILE A 105 -17.86 6.21 5.90
CA ILE A 105 -16.43 6.06 5.61
C ILE A 105 -16.20 6.00 4.10
N TRP A 106 -16.90 5.10 3.43
CA TRP A 106 -16.67 4.79 2.02
C TRP A 106 -17.47 5.67 1.07
N GLY A 107 -18.64 6.15 1.50
CA GLY A 107 -19.58 6.85 0.63
C GLY A 107 -20.29 5.91 -0.34
N LYS A 108 -20.67 6.44 -1.49
CA LYS A 108 -21.44 5.71 -2.54
C LYS A 108 -20.58 5.36 -3.75
N GLU A 109 -19.64 6.23 -4.08
CA GLU A 109 -18.78 6.12 -5.26
C GLU A 109 -17.31 6.12 -4.86
N GLY A 110 -16.54 5.28 -5.54
CA GLY A 110 -15.10 5.22 -5.35
C GLY A 110 -14.38 4.81 -6.61
N SER A 111 -13.08 5.07 -6.65
CA SER A 111 -12.21 4.64 -7.74
C SER A 111 -10.84 4.23 -7.22
N VAL A 112 -10.24 3.27 -7.90
CA VAL A 112 -8.84 2.88 -7.74
C VAL A 112 -8.09 3.24 -9.03
N SER A 113 -7.02 4.00 -8.89
CA SER A 113 -6.12 4.33 -10.00
C SER A 113 -4.71 3.80 -9.69
N VAL A 114 -4.09 3.18 -10.66
CA VAL A 114 -2.70 2.70 -10.56
C VAL A 114 -1.90 3.30 -11.69
N ILE A 115 -0.75 3.88 -11.34
CA ILE A 115 0.21 4.43 -12.30
C ILE A 115 1.53 3.68 -12.11
N LYS A 116 1.98 2.99 -13.15
CA LYS A 116 3.32 2.43 -13.24
C LYS A 116 4.20 3.38 -14.04
N SER A 117 5.31 3.81 -13.48
CA SER A 117 6.23 4.74 -14.14
C SER A 117 7.68 4.34 -13.91
N SER A 118 8.55 4.73 -14.84
CA SER A 118 9.99 4.75 -14.66
C SER A 118 10.45 6.16 -14.25
N THR A 119 11.75 6.35 -14.11
CA THR A 119 12.33 7.69 -13.85
C THR A 119 12.06 8.70 -14.96
N THR A 120 11.74 8.24 -16.18
CA THR A 120 11.62 9.10 -17.37
C THR A 120 10.21 9.18 -17.95
N GLN A 121 9.34 8.19 -17.69
CA GLN A 121 8.04 8.12 -18.34
C GLN A 121 7.00 7.31 -17.57
N ILE A 122 5.74 7.56 -17.86
CA ILE A 122 4.63 6.70 -17.45
C ILE A 122 4.62 5.49 -18.37
N LEU A 123 4.70 4.27 -17.79
CA LEU A 123 4.69 3.01 -18.50
C LEU A 123 3.27 2.47 -18.71
N ASN A 124 2.44 2.59 -17.67
CA ASN A 124 1.04 2.19 -17.69
C ASN A 124 0.24 3.04 -16.70
N SER A 125 -1.02 3.29 -16.99
CA SER A 125 -1.95 3.89 -16.05
C SER A 125 -3.37 3.46 -16.35
N GLY A 126 -4.15 3.23 -15.30
CA GLY A 126 -5.55 2.84 -15.41
C GLY A 126 -6.33 3.32 -14.20
N THR A 127 -7.66 3.28 -14.35
CA THR A 127 -8.59 3.60 -13.27
C THR A 127 -9.81 2.68 -13.42
N VAL A 128 -10.25 2.09 -12.30
CA VAL A 128 -11.49 1.30 -12.21
C VAL A 128 -12.33 1.79 -11.04
N GLU A 129 -13.61 1.42 -11.02
CA GLU A 129 -14.48 1.67 -9.87
C GLU A 129 -14.02 0.85 -8.66
N ALA A 130 -14.10 1.44 -7.45
CA ALA A 130 -13.87 0.77 -6.18
C ALA A 130 -15.20 0.32 -5.60
N ASN A 131 -15.45 -0.99 -5.56
CA ASN A 131 -16.76 -1.56 -5.24
C ASN A 131 -16.79 -2.44 -3.98
N PHE A 132 -15.59 -2.74 -3.40
CA PHE A 132 -15.48 -3.75 -2.34
C PHE A 132 -15.43 -3.16 -0.93
N ARG A 133 -15.30 -1.84 -0.77
CA ARG A 133 -15.05 -1.20 0.53
C ARG A 133 -13.86 -1.82 1.27
N ASP A 134 -12.90 -2.27 0.50
CA ASP A 134 -11.64 -2.86 0.95
C ASP A 134 -10.55 -2.49 -0.07
N LEU A 135 -9.57 -1.71 0.37
CA LEU A 135 -8.52 -1.17 -0.51
C LEU A 135 -7.68 -2.28 -1.18
N ALA A 136 -7.50 -3.43 -0.51
CA ALA A 136 -6.76 -4.55 -1.05
C ALA A 136 -7.56 -5.29 -2.13
N GLN A 137 -8.87 -5.50 -1.90
CA GLN A 137 -9.77 -6.13 -2.87
C GLN A 137 -9.99 -5.23 -4.09
N ASP A 138 -10.16 -3.92 -3.88
CA ASP A 138 -10.28 -2.95 -4.98
C ASP A 138 -9.02 -2.93 -5.84
N LEU A 139 -7.81 -3.05 -5.24
CA LEU A 139 -6.56 -3.16 -5.98
C LEU A 139 -6.45 -4.50 -6.73
N ALA A 140 -6.86 -5.61 -6.13
CA ALA A 140 -6.91 -6.91 -6.80
C ALA A 140 -7.83 -6.87 -8.03
N PHE A 141 -9.01 -6.25 -7.90
CA PHE A 141 -9.94 -6.02 -8.98
C PHE A 141 -9.34 -5.16 -10.09
N PHE A 142 -8.58 -4.10 -9.73
CA PHE A 142 -7.87 -3.31 -10.73
C PHE A 142 -6.95 -4.18 -11.60
N PHE A 143 -6.11 -5.04 -11.01
CA PHE A 143 -5.22 -5.91 -11.78
C PHE A 143 -5.98 -6.90 -12.65
N SER A 144 -7.10 -7.44 -12.15
CA SER A 144 -7.92 -8.38 -12.93
C SER A 144 -8.57 -7.71 -14.14
N VAL A 145 -9.06 -6.47 -14.01
CA VAL A 145 -9.81 -5.77 -15.08
C VAL A 145 -8.87 -4.96 -15.99
N SER A 146 -7.96 -4.17 -15.41
CA SER A 146 -7.10 -3.27 -16.18
C SER A 146 -5.91 -3.99 -16.79
N ASP A 147 -5.23 -4.81 -16.01
CA ASP A 147 -4.04 -5.52 -16.46
C ASP A 147 -4.34 -6.93 -17.01
N GLN A 148 -5.60 -7.37 -16.89
CA GLN A 148 -6.09 -8.68 -17.32
C GLN A 148 -5.33 -9.85 -16.67
N ILE A 149 -4.89 -9.67 -15.43
CA ILE A 149 -4.21 -10.67 -14.61
C ILE A 149 -5.10 -10.97 -13.41
N GLU A 150 -5.78 -12.14 -13.43
CA GLU A 150 -6.59 -12.55 -12.27
C GLU A 150 -5.76 -12.50 -10.99
N THR A 151 -6.21 -11.68 -10.05
CA THR A 151 -5.47 -11.32 -8.84
C THR A 151 -6.38 -11.44 -7.62
N ALA A 152 -5.83 -11.94 -6.52
CA ALA A 152 -6.46 -11.90 -5.21
C ALA A 152 -5.47 -11.32 -4.19
N ILE A 153 -5.94 -10.42 -3.33
CA ILE A 153 -5.14 -9.82 -2.24
C ILE A 153 -5.93 -9.91 -0.94
N VAL A 154 -5.26 -10.39 0.10
CA VAL A 154 -5.81 -10.44 1.46
C VAL A 154 -4.81 -9.80 2.41
N CYS A 155 -5.29 -8.87 3.24
CA CYS A 155 -4.53 -8.24 4.32
C CYS A 155 -5.04 -8.71 5.68
N LYS A 156 -4.13 -8.88 6.64
CA LYS A 156 -4.45 -9.21 8.03
C LYS A 156 -3.66 -8.31 8.96
N ASN A 157 -4.38 -7.44 9.66
CA ASN A 157 -3.84 -6.56 10.68
C ASN A 157 -4.29 -7.01 12.07
N VAL A 158 -3.41 -6.97 13.04
CA VAL A 158 -3.72 -7.24 14.45
C VAL A 158 -3.19 -6.10 15.28
N PHE A 159 -4.09 -5.47 16.04
CA PHE A 159 -3.74 -4.34 16.91
C PHE A 159 -2.99 -4.79 18.17
N ASN A 160 -2.20 -3.86 18.69
CA ASN A 160 -1.49 -3.95 19.95
C ASN A 160 -2.10 -2.95 20.95
N ALA A 161 -1.96 -3.24 22.25
CA ALA A 161 -2.32 -2.29 23.29
C ALA A 161 -1.30 -1.15 23.48
N ASP A 162 -0.09 -1.31 22.94
CA ASP A 162 0.98 -0.31 23.01
C ASP A 162 0.76 0.79 21.95
N PRO A 163 0.44 2.03 22.33
CA PRO A 163 0.19 3.12 21.39
C PRO A 163 1.44 3.55 20.61
N SER A 164 2.65 3.21 21.09
CA SER A 164 3.89 3.48 20.35
C SER A 164 4.14 2.48 19.22
N ARG A 165 3.42 1.36 19.22
CA ARG A 165 3.44 0.31 18.20
C ARG A 165 2.04 -0.27 18.04
N PRO A 166 1.08 0.49 17.52
CA PRO A 166 -0.34 0.13 17.54
C PRO A 166 -0.67 -1.12 16.71
N ILE A 167 0.13 -1.46 15.72
CA ILE A 167 -0.02 -2.69 14.93
C ILE A 167 1.02 -3.73 15.37
N ARG A 168 0.53 -4.87 15.87
CA ARG A 168 1.35 -6.03 16.24
C ARG A 168 1.67 -6.92 15.04
N THR A 169 0.78 -6.97 14.05
CA THR A 169 0.93 -7.76 12.84
C THR A 169 0.30 -7.00 11.68
N ALA A 170 1.05 -6.87 10.59
CA ALA A 170 0.55 -6.39 9.31
C ALA A 170 1.06 -7.34 8.22
N ARG A 171 0.26 -8.34 7.87
CA ARG A 171 0.59 -9.35 6.86
C ARG A 171 -0.35 -9.26 5.69
N ALA A 172 0.19 -9.45 4.51
CA ALA A 172 -0.59 -9.46 3.28
C ALA A 172 -0.12 -10.57 2.34
N VAL A 173 -1.06 -11.13 1.60
CA VAL A 173 -0.81 -12.15 0.58
C VAL A 173 -1.45 -11.71 -0.71
N MET A 174 -0.71 -11.88 -1.82
CA MET A 174 -1.20 -11.70 -3.18
C MET A 174 -1.01 -12.98 -3.98
N LEU A 175 -2.05 -13.35 -4.71
CA LEU A 175 -2.02 -14.39 -5.73
C LEU A 175 -2.27 -13.76 -7.09
N GLN A 176 -1.54 -14.22 -8.11
CA GLN A 176 -1.78 -13.85 -9.50
C GLN A 176 -1.72 -15.07 -10.39
N ALA A 177 -2.72 -15.21 -11.27
CA ALA A 177 -2.72 -16.24 -12.29
C ALA A 177 -1.66 -15.91 -13.35
N LEU A 178 -0.71 -16.83 -13.58
CA LEU A 178 0.28 -16.72 -14.62
C LEU A 178 -0.22 -17.39 -15.92
N PRO A 179 0.41 -17.15 -17.09
CA PRO A 179 0.04 -17.81 -18.32
C PRO A 179 0.01 -19.35 -18.16
N GLY A 180 -1.10 -19.97 -18.58
CA GLY A 180 -1.33 -21.40 -18.41
C GLY A 180 -1.99 -21.80 -17.07
N CYS A 181 -2.32 -20.85 -16.20
CA CYS A 181 -3.13 -21.12 -15.02
C CYS A 181 -4.55 -21.51 -15.42
N ASP A 182 -5.09 -22.57 -14.80
CA ASP A 182 -6.53 -22.89 -14.88
C ASP A 182 -7.31 -21.93 -13.96
N LEU A 183 -8.12 -21.06 -14.55
CA LEU A 183 -8.87 -20.07 -13.80
C LEU A 183 -9.93 -20.68 -12.87
N THR A 184 -10.42 -21.90 -13.15
CA THR A 184 -11.31 -22.61 -12.24
C THR A 184 -10.57 -23.03 -10.97
N VAL A 185 -9.34 -23.48 -11.13
CA VAL A 185 -8.44 -23.81 -10.01
C VAL A 185 -8.02 -22.55 -9.27
N PHE A 186 -7.67 -21.48 -9.98
CA PHE A 186 -7.37 -20.18 -9.36
C PHE A 186 -8.50 -19.71 -8.45
N GLU A 187 -9.74 -19.82 -8.90
CA GLU A 187 -10.92 -19.44 -8.10
C GLU A 187 -11.07 -20.28 -6.81
N GLN A 188 -10.71 -21.58 -6.86
CA GLN A 188 -10.69 -22.41 -5.66
C GLN A 188 -9.61 -21.96 -4.67
N VAL A 189 -8.41 -21.65 -5.17
CA VAL A 189 -7.29 -21.14 -4.36
C VAL A 189 -7.62 -19.77 -3.77
N ARG A 190 -8.26 -18.88 -4.57
CA ARG A 190 -8.74 -17.58 -4.11
C ARG A 190 -9.71 -17.69 -2.95
N LYS A 191 -10.71 -18.56 -3.04
CA LYS A 191 -11.66 -18.83 -1.95
C LYS A 191 -10.98 -19.30 -0.68
N LYS A 192 -9.96 -20.14 -0.81
CA LYS A 192 -9.16 -20.55 0.35
C LYS A 192 -8.38 -19.39 0.94
N LEU A 193 -7.76 -18.54 0.12
CA LEU A 193 -7.03 -17.36 0.59
C LEU A 193 -7.95 -16.41 1.37
N GLU A 194 -9.16 -16.17 0.89
CA GLU A 194 -10.15 -15.28 1.51
C GLU A 194 -10.80 -15.87 2.77
N SER A 195 -10.64 -17.17 3.04
CA SER A 195 -11.25 -17.86 4.17
C SER A 195 -10.77 -17.37 5.53
N ASP A 196 -11.62 -17.52 6.55
CA ASP A 196 -11.25 -17.22 7.94
C ASP A 196 -10.10 -18.12 8.44
N GLU A 197 -9.96 -19.31 7.89
CA GLU A 197 -8.87 -20.23 8.24
C GLU A 197 -7.53 -19.66 7.74
N CYS A 198 -7.43 -19.20 6.50
CA CYS A 198 -6.23 -18.54 6.00
C CYS A 198 -5.91 -17.28 6.81
N LYS A 199 -6.91 -16.47 7.12
CA LYS A 199 -6.75 -15.27 7.97
C LYS A 199 -6.24 -15.61 9.37
N ARG A 200 -6.60 -16.78 9.93
CA ARG A 200 -6.04 -17.28 11.20
C ARG A 200 -4.57 -17.67 11.05
N LEU A 201 -4.18 -18.32 9.94
CA LEU A 201 -2.78 -18.64 9.67
C LEU A 201 -1.90 -17.38 9.55
N LEU A 202 -2.44 -16.28 9.05
CA LEU A 202 -1.76 -14.98 8.98
C LEU A 202 -1.64 -14.29 10.35
N THR A 203 -2.24 -14.85 11.41
CA THR A 203 -2.20 -14.27 12.76
C THR A 203 -1.08 -14.93 13.58
N PRO A 204 -0.36 -14.19 14.45
CA PRO A 204 0.66 -14.76 15.32
C PRO A 204 0.12 -15.95 16.16
N PRO A 205 0.96 -16.94 16.53
CA PRO A 205 2.43 -16.84 16.68
C PRO A 205 3.26 -17.45 15.54
N VAL A 206 2.69 -17.70 14.36
CA VAL A 206 3.46 -18.35 13.28
C VAL A 206 4.65 -17.49 12.86
N VAL A 207 5.85 -18.08 12.87
CA VAL A 207 7.09 -17.39 12.45
C VAL A 207 7.07 -17.20 10.94
N THR A 208 7.48 -16.01 10.47
CA THR A 208 7.36 -15.61 9.07
C THR A 208 8.14 -16.53 8.12
N ASP A 209 9.32 -17.01 8.52
CA ASP A 209 10.16 -17.89 7.69
C ASP A 209 9.46 -19.19 7.25
N ASN A 210 8.56 -19.73 8.10
CA ASN A 210 7.79 -20.92 7.79
C ASN A 210 6.40 -20.57 7.23
N LEU A 211 5.97 -19.31 7.36
CA LEU A 211 4.62 -18.91 7.03
C LEU A 211 4.34 -19.06 5.53
N PHE A 212 5.31 -18.72 4.68
CA PHE A 212 5.19 -18.88 3.22
C PHE A 212 4.83 -20.35 2.87
N GLU A 213 5.61 -21.29 3.38
CA GLU A 213 5.38 -22.72 3.12
C GLU A 213 4.05 -23.22 3.68
N ILE A 214 3.69 -22.77 4.88
CA ILE A 214 2.41 -23.11 5.53
C ILE A 214 1.24 -22.63 4.69
N ILE A 215 1.26 -21.39 4.23
CA ILE A 215 0.18 -20.82 3.42
C ILE A 215 0.11 -21.51 2.05
N VAL A 216 1.24 -21.73 1.37
CA VAL A 216 1.25 -22.44 0.07
C VAL A 216 0.67 -23.85 0.21
N LYS A 217 1.09 -24.60 1.22
CA LYS A 217 0.55 -25.94 1.49
C LYS A 217 -0.96 -25.90 1.76
N TYR A 218 -1.41 -24.97 2.58
CA TYR A 218 -2.84 -24.79 2.84
C TYR A 218 -3.64 -24.46 1.58
N LEU A 219 -3.14 -23.54 0.75
CA LEU A 219 -3.82 -23.14 -0.48
C LEU A 219 -3.90 -24.27 -1.50
N ALA A 220 -2.86 -25.09 -1.59
CA ALA A 220 -2.78 -26.21 -2.54
C ALA A 220 -3.44 -27.50 -2.03
N ASP A 221 -3.76 -27.60 -0.74
CA ASP A 221 -4.37 -28.79 -0.14
C ASP A 221 -5.70 -29.18 -0.82
N GLY A 222 -5.83 -30.47 -1.15
CA GLY A 222 -6.99 -31.03 -1.90
C GLY A 222 -7.04 -30.59 -3.38
N ILE A 223 -6.08 -29.82 -3.87
CA ILE A 223 -5.95 -29.42 -5.28
C ILE A 223 -4.73 -30.11 -5.91
N VAL A 224 -3.60 -30.10 -5.20
CA VAL A 224 -2.35 -30.75 -5.62
C VAL A 224 -1.86 -31.66 -4.50
N GLU A 225 -1.57 -32.91 -4.84
CA GLU A 225 -1.17 -33.92 -3.83
C GLU A 225 0.17 -33.57 -3.16
N LYS A 226 1.14 -33.06 -3.93
CA LYS A 226 2.46 -32.62 -3.44
C LYS A 226 2.84 -31.31 -4.13
N PRO A 227 2.45 -30.16 -3.56
CA PRO A 227 2.77 -28.89 -4.17
C PRO A 227 4.27 -28.64 -4.19
N THR A 228 4.80 -28.28 -5.37
CA THR A 228 6.13 -27.71 -5.52
C THR A 228 6.00 -26.20 -5.69
N PHE A 229 6.95 -25.48 -5.13
CA PHE A 229 6.98 -24.03 -5.24
C PHE A 229 8.41 -23.52 -5.19
N SER A 230 8.66 -22.48 -5.95
CA SER A 230 9.83 -21.64 -5.78
C SER A 230 9.55 -20.59 -4.70
N MET A 231 10.58 -20.15 -4.02
CA MET A 231 10.50 -19.04 -3.07
C MET A 231 11.81 -18.27 -3.11
N GLU A 232 11.71 -16.96 -3.21
CA GLU A 232 12.85 -16.07 -3.06
C GLU A 232 12.49 -14.93 -2.09
N HIS A 233 13.46 -14.52 -1.29
CA HIS A 233 13.36 -13.29 -0.51
C HIS A 233 13.50 -12.10 -1.46
N SER A 234 12.51 -11.23 -1.46
CA SER A 234 12.59 -9.95 -2.16
C SER A 234 13.16 -8.87 -1.24
N VAL A 235 13.29 -7.66 -1.75
CA VAL A 235 13.76 -6.53 -0.93
C VAL A 235 12.74 -6.22 0.15
N SER A 236 13.19 -6.16 1.41
CA SER A 236 12.33 -5.89 2.57
C SER A 236 11.63 -4.53 2.47
N PRO A 237 10.33 -4.46 2.71
CA PRO A 237 9.61 -3.19 2.76
C PRO A 237 10.18 -2.27 3.83
N GLN A 238 10.25 -0.97 3.53
CA GLN A 238 10.66 0.04 4.48
C GLN A 238 10.02 1.39 4.17
N PHE A 239 9.63 2.11 5.21
CA PHE A 239 9.19 3.48 5.04
C PHE A 239 10.35 4.37 4.57
N LYS A 240 10.14 5.06 3.44
CA LYS A 240 11.08 6.09 2.96
C LYS A 240 10.35 7.20 2.25
N CYS A 241 10.55 8.42 2.73
CA CYS A 241 10.06 9.61 2.05
C CYS A 241 11.21 10.39 1.43
N SER A 242 11.07 10.75 0.17
CA SER A 242 12.05 11.54 -0.58
C SER A 242 11.82 13.06 -0.49
N CYS A 243 11.00 13.53 0.47
CA CYS A 243 10.82 14.95 0.67
C CYS A 243 12.10 15.57 1.26
N THR A 244 12.67 16.52 0.54
CA THR A 244 13.82 17.33 0.99
C THR A 244 13.42 18.80 0.96
N LYS A 245 14.22 19.65 1.58
CA LYS A 245 14.02 21.09 1.52
C LYS A 245 14.04 21.60 0.07
N GLU A 246 14.93 21.05 -0.74
CA GLU A 246 15.06 21.37 -2.18
C GLU A 246 13.79 21.00 -2.95
N ASN A 247 13.21 19.83 -2.68
CA ASN A 247 11.94 19.43 -3.31
C ASN A 247 10.78 20.34 -2.87
N MET A 248 10.78 20.81 -1.63
CA MET A 248 9.77 21.78 -1.15
C MET A 248 9.97 23.16 -1.77
N ILE A 249 11.22 23.60 -1.96
CA ILE A 249 11.54 24.83 -2.70
C ILE A 249 11.03 24.74 -4.14
N ALA A 250 11.28 23.60 -4.82
CA ALA A 250 10.78 23.38 -6.18
C ALA A 250 9.25 23.40 -6.25
N ALA A 251 8.58 22.80 -5.26
CA ALA A 251 7.11 22.85 -5.16
C ALA A 251 6.60 24.28 -4.90
N ALA A 252 7.24 25.03 -3.99
CA ALA A 252 6.89 26.42 -3.68
C ALA A 252 7.13 27.35 -4.89
N ALA A 253 8.13 27.08 -5.71
CA ALA A 253 8.42 27.86 -6.92
C ALA A 253 7.30 27.80 -7.98
N SER A 254 6.34 26.87 -7.85
CA SER A 254 5.13 26.85 -8.70
C SER A 254 4.05 27.86 -8.29
N LEU A 255 4.16 28.45 -7.09
CA LEU A 255 3.29 29.53 -6.63
C LEU A 255 3.64 30.84 -7.33
N SER A 256 2.64 31.69 -7.49
CA SER A 256 2.88 33.04 -8.03
C SER A 256 3.70 33.88 -7.05
N LYS A 257 4.40 34.89 -7.59
CA LYS A 257 5.16 35.84 -6.77
C LYS A 257 4.30 36.52 -5.71
N ALA A 258 3.06 36.87 -6.06
CA ALA A 258 2.13 37.53 -5.15
C ALA A 258 1.76 36.61 -3.95
N GLU A 259 1.53 35.31 -4.19
CA GLU A 259 1.23 34.32 -3.14
C GLU A 259 2.44 34.10 -2.24
N LEU A 260 3.65 34.00 -2.78
CA LEU A 260 4.88 33.89 -2.01
C LEU A 260 5.15 35.13 -1.17
N ASP A 261 5.02 36.35 -1.78
CA ASP A 261 5.22 37.60 -1.07
C ASP A 261 4.20 37.78 0.07
N GLU A 262 2.94 37.36 -0.12
CA GLU A 262 1.91 37.41 0.91
C GLU A 262 2.26 36.44 2.07
N ALA A 263 2.66 35.20 1.76
CA ALA A 263 3.05 34.22 2.76
C ALA A 263 4.25 34.68 3.60
N PHE A 264 5.30 35.20 2.94
CA PHE A 264 6.47 35.71 3.64
C PHE A 264 6.23 37.01 4.43
N LYS A 265 5.33 37.89 3.95
CA LYS A 265 4.96 39.11 4.69
C LYS A 265 4.26 38.82 6.01
N LYS A 266 3.46 37.74 6.04
CA LYS A 266 2.65 37.41 7.22
C LYS A 266 3.50 36.82 8.34
N ASP A 267 4.34 35.83 8.02
CA ASP A 267 5.02 34.98 9.00
C ASP A 267 6.56 35.03 8.92
N GLY A 268 7.14 35.74 7.94
CA GLY A 268 8.58 35.80 7.68
C GLY A 268 9.17 34.50 7.09
N GLU A 269 8.36 33.44 7.03
CA GLU A 269 8.76 32.11 6.56
C GLU A 269 7.56 31.40 5.93
N LEU A 270 7.82 30.46 5.02
CA LEU A 270 6.83 29.58 4.43
C LEU A 270 6.99 28.17 4.99
N ARG A 271 5.96 27.63 5.63
CA ARG A 271 5.93 26.28 6.18
C ARG A 271 5.20 25.34 5.23
N ILE A 272 5.89 24.32 4.71
CA ILE A 272 5.30 23.30 3.84
C ILE A 272 5.41 21.95 4.53
N THR A 273 4.27 21.33 4.79
CA THR A 273 4.21 19.99 5.39
C THR A 273 4.04 18.94 4.29
N CYS A 274 4.94 17.97 4.27
CA CYS A 274 4.86 16.84 3.36
C CYS A 274 3.69 15.93 3.74
N GLN A 275 2.76 15.71 2.83
CA GLN A 275 1.57 14.89 3.08
C GLN A 275 1.88 13.41 3.27
N PHE A 276 3.05 12.90 2.84
CA PHE A 276 3.44 11.51 3.00
C PHE A 276 4.11 11.19 4.34
N CYS A 277 4.75 12.14 4.99
CA CYS A 277 5.51 11.89 6.21
C CYS A 277 5.25 12.89 7.33
N ASN A 278 4.37 13.87 7.10
CA ASN A 278 4.04 14.97 8.01
C ASN A 278 5.27 15.78 8.52
N THR A 279 6.41 15.67 7.82
CA THR A 279 7.56 16.52 8.11
C THR A 279 7.30 17.91 7.57
N THR A 280 7.42 18.92 8.45
CA THR A 280 7.32 20.33 8.06
C THR A 280 8.68 20.88 7.70
N HIS A 281 8.80 21.41 6.49
CA HIS A 281 9.97 22.13 6.00
C HIS A 281 9.71 23.63 6.08
N VAL A 282 10.65 24.36 6.66
CA VAL A 282 10.58 25.82 6.80
C VAL A 282 11.46 26.43 5.72
N LEU A 283 10.83 27.24 4.85
CA LEU A 283 11.50 27.96 3.79
C LEU A 283 11.54 29.46 4.12
N LYS A 284 12.66 30.08 3.87
CA LYS A 284 12.84 31.53 4.02
C LYS A 284 12.88 32.21 2.64
N PRO A 285 12.68 33.54 2.57
CA PRO A 285 12.79 34.28 1.29
C PRO A 285 14.10 34.00 0.55
N GLU A 286 15.21 33.86 1.28
CA GLU A 286 16.54 33.58 0.75
C GLU A 286 16.70 32.18 0.13
N ASP A 287 15.81 31.25 0.47
CA ASP A 287 15.82 29.89 -0.09
C ASP A 287 15.16 29.84 -1.48
N MET A 288 14.38 30.86 -1.85
CA MET A 288 13.63 30.86 -3.09
C MET A 288 14.49 31.29 -4.28
N PRO A 289 14.38 30.60 -5.43
CA PRO A 289 15.09 31.02 -6.63
C PRO A 289 14.55 32.39 -7.10
N GLU A 290 15.45 33.23 -7.68
CA GLU A 290 15.03 34.48 -8.31
C GLU A 290 13.98 34.19 -9.41
N GLN A 291 12.75 34.63 -9.17
CA GLN A 291 11.70 34.55 -10.19
C GLN A 291 12.01 35.56 -11.31
N LYS A 292 12.28 35.04 -12.52
CA LYS A 292 12.52 35.84 -13.72
C LYS A 292 11.24 36.46 -14.23
#